data_11a49894dff987d6f22e93dd86cc9c50
#
_entry.id   11a49894dff987d6f22e93dd86cc9c50
#
_cell.length_a   1.000
_cell.length_b   1.000
_cell.length_c   1.000
_cell.angle_alpha   90.00
_cell.angle_beta   90.00
_cell.angle_gamma   90.00
#
_symmetry.space_group_name_H-M   'P 1'
#
loop_
_entity.id
_entity.type
_entity.pdbx_description
1 polymer ?
#
loop_
_entity_poly.entity_id
_entity_poly.type
_entity_poly.pdbx_seq_one_letter_code
_entity_poly.pdbx_strand_id
1 'polypeptide(L)'
;MVQAEKYVVMGGAGMLGRAIVRQLVERGHTVRVLDLVQPVEAFCETIIGDIRDPRAVEEACRGMDVVIQTAAAVWNVRTPRALYEQVNVDGNRLVIDTCLRLHVPRLVYTSSMDVVVDGRMPIVDGDESLPYPARMPPDAYSRSKIIAEKMMLAADSPALCTCVLRPVGMYGPHDKYHLGNVIGMARKGVSLRLGNGTARFSHAFSENVAHAHVLAAQKLAPGAVVCGQAYFICDHYPAENLFDFMEPFLRALDLPIPRRSIPYRLAYALAAFAEIVAPFSNFNRFAVIQTCVDHTFVDGKARRDLGYSPIVSREEAFLRSVQWLRSPQSM
;
A
#
# COMPACT_ATOMS: atom_id res chain seq x y z
N MET A 1 9.48 27.41 12.92
CA MET A 1 10.08 26.70 11.78
C MET A 1 10.30 25.27 12.23
N VAL A 2 9.79 24.27 11.49
CA VAL A 2 10.07 22.85 11.75
C VAL A 2 11.56 22.64 11.46
N GLN A 3 12.28 22.02 12.37
CA GLN A 3 13.70 21.70 12.17
C GLN A 3 13.81 20.73 10.99
N ALA A 4 14.71 20.99 10.04
CA ALA A 4 14.96 20.09 8.93
C ALA A 4 15.56 18.78 9.44
N GLU A 5 14.91 17.67 9.11
CA GLU A 5 15.33 16.31 9.46
C GLU A 5 15.76 15.53 8.22
N LYS A 6 16.48 14.43 8.43
CA LYS A 6 16.98 13.56 7.36
C LYS A 6 16.14 12.29 7.30
N TYR A 7 15.50 12.09 6.17
CA TYR A 7 14.64 10.93 5.90
C TYR A 7 15.26 10.02 4.85
N VAL A 8 15.15 8.73 5.03
CA VAL A 8 15.28 7.79 3.92
C VAL A 8 13.93 7.15 3.61
N VAL A 9 13.56 7.15 2.32
CA VAL A 9 12.36 6.48 1.81
C VAL A 9 12.80 5.26 1.00
N MET A 10 12.56 4.08 1.54
CA MET A 10 12.79 2.82 0.83
C MET A 10 11.59 2.51 -0.06
N GLY A 11 11.82 2.25 -1.35
CA GLY A 11 10.76 2.19 -2.35
C GLY A 11 10.31 3.57 -2.86
N GLY A 12 11.20 4.56 -2.82
CA GLY A 12 10.89 5.95 -3.16
C GLY A 12 10.53 6.20 -4.63
N ALA A 13 10.83 5.27 -5.54
CA ALA A 13 10.42 5.34 -6.95
C ALA A 13 9.03 4.73 -7.20
N GLY A 14 8.42 4.07 -6.20
CA GLY A 14 7.06 3.54 -6.27
C GLY A 14 5.96 4.61 -6.17
N MET A 15 4.69 4.24 -6.41
CA MET A 15 3.54 5.14 -6.33
C MET A 15 3.48 5.92 -5.01
N LEU A 16 3.49 5.21 -3.89
CA LEU A 16 3.43 5.81 -2.56
C LEU A 16 4.75 6.54 -2.20
N GLY A 17 5.90 5.90 -2.50
CA GLY A 17 7.21 6.46 -2.17
C GLY A 17 7.44 7.83 -2.82
N ARG A 18 7.09 8.01 -4.10
CA ARG A 18 7.17 9.30 -4.80
C ARG A 18 6.34 10.39 -4.11
N ALA A 19 5.12 10.06 -3.69
CA ALA A 19 4.26 11.00 -2.99
C ALA A 19 4.84 11.39 -1.62
N ILE A 20 5.44 10.45 -0.89
CA ILE A 20 6.13 10.72 0.38
C ILE A 20 7.35 11.60 0.15
N VAL A 21 8.23 11.24 -0.80
CA VAL A 21 9.45 12.01 -1.12
C VAL A 21 9.08 13.45 -1.46
N ARG A 22 8.11 13.67 -2.35
CA ARG A 22 7.65 15.00 -2.72
C ARG A 22 7.20 15.80 -1.50
N GLN A 23 6.32 15.23 -0.66
CA GLN A 23 5.79 15.91 0.51
C GLN A 23 6.87 16.25 1.55
N LEU A 24 7.89 15.42 1.71
CA LEU A 24 9.02 15.69 2.60
C LEU A 24 9.91 16.81 2.07
N VAL A 25 10.24 16.78 0.79
CA VAL A 25 11.05 17.83 0.13
C VAL A 25 10.34 19.18 0.16
N GLU A 26 9.03 19.22 -0.13
CA GLU A 26 8.20 20.43 -0.06
C GLU A 26 8.16 21.03 1.36
N ARG A 27 8.34 20.23 2.40
CA ARG A 27 8.45 20.66 3.80
C ARG A 27 9.87 21.06 4.22
N GLY A 28 10.85 21.00 3.31
CA GLY A 28 12.23 21.41 3.56
C GLY A 28 13.08 20.34 4.27
N HIS A 29 12.66 19.07 4.28
CA HIS A 29 13.46 17.99 4.82
C HIS A 29 14.52 17.50 3.80
N THR A 30 15.63 16.94 4.30
CA THR A 30 16.60 16.24 3.46
C THR A 30 16.11 14.81 3.23
N VAL A 31 16.01 14.42 1.98
CA VAL A 31 15.47 13.09 1.63
C VAL A 31 16.49 12.28 0.84
N ARG A 32 16.68 11.03 1.24
CA ARG A 32 17.39 10.00 0.50
C ARG A 32 16.41 8.92 0.07
N VAL A 33 16.61 8.34 -1.10
CA VAL A 33 15.81 7.22 -1.62
C VAL A 33 16.68 5.97 -1.75
N LEU A 34 16.15 4.81 -1.36
CA LEU A 34 16.65 3.50 -1.77
C LEU A 34 15.60 2.84 -2.66
N ASP A 35 15.95 2.53 -3.90
CA ASP A 35 15.06 1.83 -4.83
C ASP A 35 15.87 1.03 -5.87
N LEU A 36 15.22 0.07 -6.53
CA LEU A 36 15.80 -0.69 -7.64
C LEU A 36 16.01 0.17 -8.89
N VAL A 37 15.32 1.29 -8.99
CA VAL A 37 15.36 2.20 -10.15
C VAL A 37 15.49 3.65 -9.71
N GLN A 38 16.11 4.47 -10.56
CA GLN A 38 16.18 5.91 -10.34
C GLN A 38 14.77 6.52 -10.44
N PRO A 39 14.30 7.30 -9.43
CA PRO A 39 13.11 8.12 -9.58
C PRO A 39 13.27 9.10 -10.73
N VAL A 40 12.18 9.40 -11.42
CA VAL A 40 12.21 10.38 -12.54
C VAL A 40 12.44 11.79 -12.01
N GLU A 41 11.93 12.08 -10.81
CA GLU A 41 12.11 13.36 -10.13
C GLU A 41 13.47 13.38 -9.41
N ALA A 42 14.37 14.24 -9.85
CA ALA A 42 15.75 14.34 -9.33
C ALA A 42 15.86 15.25 -8.08
N PHE A 43 14.90 15.18 -7.14
CA PHE A 43 14.86 16.10 -5.99
C PHE A 43 15.63 15.60 -4.76
N CYS A 44 16.23 14.42 -4.80
CA CYS A 44 16.86 13.81 -3.63
C CYS A 44 18.00 12.88 -4.00
N GLU A 45 18.89 12.64 -3.05
CA GLU A 45 19.92 11.62 -3.15
C GLU A 45 19.30 10.25 -3.36
N THR A 46 19.75 9.49 -4.37
CA THR A 46 19.23 8.16 -4.65
C THR A 46 20.33 7.12 -4.63
N ILE A 47 20.10 6.07 -3.86
CA ILE A 47 20.89 4.84 -3.86
C ILE A 47 20.13 3.81 -4.68
N ILE A 48 20.72 3.36 -5.79
CA ILE A 48 20.17 2.26 -6.58
C ILE A 48 20.59 0.97 -5.91
N GLY A 49 19.62 0.27 -5.32
CA GLY A 49 19.91 -0.94 -4.55
C GLY A 49 18.65 -1.69 -4.15
N ASP A 50 18.85 -2.91 -3.69
CA ASP A 50 17.78 -3.81 -3.23
C ASP A 50 17.70 -3.77 -1.70
N ILE A 51 16.49 -3.77 -1.14
CA ILE A 51 16.26 -3.87 0.32
C ILE A 51 16.84 -5.17 0.91
N ARG A 52 17.12 -6.16 0.09
CA ARG A 52 17.76 -7.43 0.48
C ARG A 52 19.29 -7.33 0.55
N ASP A 53 19.88 -6.25 0.04
CA ASP A 53 21.34 -6.05 0.10
C ASP A 53 21.74 -5.30 1.36
N PRO A 54 22.49 -5.93 2.29
CA PRO A 54 22.92 -5.29 3.52
C PRO A 54 23.74 -4.02 3.32
N ARG A 55 24.53 -3.93 2.24
CA ARG A 55 25.35 -2.74 1.95
C ARG A 55 24.48 -1.58 1.50
N ALA A 56 23.52 -1.82 0.61
CA ALA A 56 22.60 -0.80 0.13
C ALA A 56 21.71 -0.26 1.26
N VAL A 57 21.19 -1.14 2.13
CA VAL A 57 20.37 -0.74 3.28
C VAL A 57 21.18 0.04 4.31
N GLU A 58 22.43 -0.39 4.58
CA GLU A 58 23.32 0.33 5.49
C GLU A 58 23.66 1.73 4.98
N GLU A 59 24.05 1.84 3.71
CA GLU A 59 24.34 3.12 3.06
C GLU A 59 23.13 4.05 3.09
N ALA A 60 21.94 3.50 2.81
CA ALA A 60 20.67 4.25 2.82
C ALA A 60 20.34 4.79 4.22
N CYS A 61 20.53 4.02 5.27
CA CYS A 61 20.18 4.39 6.65
C CYS A 61 21.23 5.28 7.34
N ARG A 62 22.45 5.33 6.83
CA ARG A 62 23.56 6.02 7.50
C ARG A 62 23.29 7.51 7.67
N GLY A 63 23.25 7.98 8.93
CA GLY A 63 23.05 9.37 9.30
C GLY A 63 21.65 9.90 9.05
N MET A 64 20.65 9.02 8.96
CA MET A 64 19.26 9.39 8.86
C MET A 64 18.56 9.47 10.23
N ASP A 65 17.58 10.36 10.36
CA ASP A 65 16.76 10.51 11.56
C ASP A 65 15.52 9.63 11.52
N VAL A 66 15.03 9.33 10.32
CA VAL A 66 13.79 8.57 10.09
C VAL A 66 13.93 7.67 8.88
N VAL A 67 13.49 6.42 9.01
CA VAL A 67 13.26 5.50 7.90
C VAL A 67 11.76 5.42 7.61
N ILE A 68 11.35 5.63 6.37
CA ILE A 68 10.01 5.31 5.88
C ILE A 68 10.13 4.14 4.90
N GLN A 69 9.64 2.97 5.32
CA GLN A 69 9.78 1.72 4.60
C GLN A 69 8.51 1.41 3.81
N THR A 70 8.56 1.64 2.49
CA THR A 70 7.45 1.35 1.55
C THR A 70 7.80 0.28 0.52
N ALA A 71 9.09 -0.12 0.42
CA ALA A 71 9.52 -1.13 -0.54
C ALA A 71 8.87 -2.48 -0.22
N ALA A 72 8.23 -3.07 -1.20
CA ALA A 72 7.59 -4.38 -1.07
C ALA A 72 7.47 -5.09 -2.42
N ALA A 73 7.54 -6.41 -2.40
CA ALA A 73 6.96 -7.23 -3.45
C ALA A 73 5.43 -7.16 -3.30
N VAL A 74 4.75 -6.46 -4.23
CA VAL A 74 3.29 -6.29 -4.23
C VAL A 74 2.65 -7.50 -4.89
N TRP A 75 1.42 -7.81 -4.49
CA TRP A 75 0.68 -8.95 -5.04
C TRP A 75 0.67 -8.98 -6.57
N ASN A 76 1.16 -10.06 -7.13
CA ASN A 76 1.14 -10.34 -8.56
C ASN A 76 1.21 -11.85 -8.75
N VAL A 77 0.35 -12.41 -9.59
CA VAL A 77 0.27 -13.86 -9.83
C VAL A 77 1.56 -14.48 -10.40
N ARG A 78 2.39 -13.67 -11.04
CA ARG A 78 3.69 -14.13 -11.62
C ARG A 78 4.85 -14.02 -10.64
N THR A 79 4.64 -13.39 -9.49
CA THR A 79 5.70 -13.22 -8.48
C THR A 79 5.93 -14.56 -7.78
N PRO A 80 7.15 -15.10 -7.78
CA PRO A 80 7.49 -16.31 -7.03
C PRO A 80 7.22 -16.13 -5.54
N ARG A 81 6.67 -17.15 -4.88
CA ARG A 81 6.36 -17.11 -3.44
C ARG A 81 7.57 -16.72 -2.59
N ALA A 82 8.74 -17.26 -2.92
CA ALA A 82 9.99 -16.96 -2.23
C ALA A 82 10.36 -15.48 -2.28
N LEU A 83 9.98 -14.74 -3.35
CA LEU A 83 10.30 -13.32 -3.46
C LEU A 83 9.53 -12.48 -2.42
N TYR A 84 8.29 -12.85 -2.09
CA TYR A 84 7.55 -12.18 -1.01
C TYR A 84 8.24 -12.37 0.34
N GLU A 85 8.76 -13.55 0.63
CA GLU A 85 9.48 -13.82 1.86
C GLU A 85 10.80 -13.04 1.90
N GLN A 86 11.59 -13.13 0.85
CA GLN A 86 12.88 -12.43 0.75
C GLN A 86 12.75 -10.90 0.86
N VAL A 87 11.79 -10.30 0.12
CA VAL A 87 11.64 -8.84 0.10
C VAL A 87 10.84 -8.35 1.32
N ASN A 88 9.66 -8.95 1.56
CA ASN A 88 8.74 -8.40 2.56
C ASN A 88 9.07 -8.86 3.98
N VAL A 89 9.78 -9.97 4.17
CA VAL A 89 10.14 -10.45 5.52
C VAL A 89 11.62 -10.23 5.79
N ASP A 90 12.51 -10.84 5.00
CA ASP A 90 13.95 -10.77 5.28
C ASP A 90 14.50 -9.36 5.04
N GLY A 91 14.05 -8.68 3.97
CA GLY A 91 14.39 -7.27 3.73
C GLY A 91 13.96 -6.36 4.88
N ASN A 92 12.76 -6.55 5.42
CA ASN A 92 12.28 -5.77 6.56
C ASN A 92 13.04 -6.08 7.86
N ARG A 93 13.42 -7.34 8.08
CA ARG A 93 14.31 -7.71 9.21
C ARG A 93 15.63 -6.97 9.10
N LEU A 94 16.23 -6.96 7.91
CA LEU A 94 17.47 -6.24 7.65
C LEU A 94 17.34 -4.74 7.92
N VAL A 95 16.22 -4.12 7.56
CA VAL A 95 15.97 -2.69 7.86
C VAL A 95 15.91 -2.45 9.35
N ILE A 96 15.17 -3.27 10.12
CA ILE A 96 15.08 -3.15 11.58
C ILE A 96 16.46 -3.28 12.21
N ASP A 97 17.22 -4.34 11.87
CA ASP A 97 18.55 -4.60 12.41
C ASP A 97 19.53 -3.46 12.07
N THR A 98 19.42 -2.89 10.87
CA THR A 98 20.24 -1.76 10.44
C THR A 98 19.89 -0.48 11.19
N CYS A 99 18.59 -0.18 11.40
CA CYS A 99 18.15 0.96 12.20
C CYS A 99 18.71 0.88 13.62
N LEU A 100 18.60 -0.27 14.27
CA LEU A 100 19.14 -0.49 15.63
C LEU A 100 20.66 -0.31 15.66
N ARG A 101 21.38 -0.91 14.73
CA ARG A 101 22.85 -0.87 14.65
C ARG A 101 23.39 0.54 14.36
N LEU A 102 22.71 1.32 13.52
CA LEU A 102 23.09 2.68 13.15
C LEU A 102 22.44 3.76 14.03
N HIS A 103 21.69 3.34 15.05
CA HIS A 103 20.96 4.24 15.96
C HIS A 103 19.99 5.19 15.24
N VAL A 104 19.32 4.72 14.18
CA VAL A 104 18.22 5.45 13.57
C VAL A 104 16.99 5.32 14.48
N PRO A 105 16.49 6.40 15.08
CA PRO A 105 15.52 6.29 16.20
C PRO A 105 14.08 6.03 15.76
N ARG A 106 13.72 6.21 14.48
CA ARG A 106 12.33 6.19 14.02
C ARG A 106 12.15 5.41 12.72
N LEU A 107 11.13 4.54 12.70
CA LEU A 107 10.79 3.69 11.55
C LEU A 107 9.28 3.65 11.33
N VAL A 108 8.83 4.16 10.18
CA VAL A 108 7.45 4.03 9.71
C VAL A 108 7.37 2.95 8.65
N TYR A 109 6.45 2.00 8.81
CA TYR A 109 6.28 0.88 7.91
C TYR A 109 4.93 0.91 7.18
N THR A 110 4.94 0.69 5.87
CA THR A 110 3.74 0.50 5.07
C THR A 110 3.33 -0.97 5.08
N SER A 111 2.27 -1.28 5.80
CA SER A 111 1.61 -2.58 5.79
C SER A 111 0.49 -2.62 4.73
N SER A 112 -0.62 -3.29 4.99
CA SER A 112 -1.80 -3.38 4.13
C SER A 112 -3.02 -3.74 4.97
N MET A 113 -4.23 -3.38 4.51
CA MET A 113 -5.48 -3.91 5.05
C MET A 113 -5.54 -5.44 4.98
N ASP A 114 -4.84 -6.06 4.02
CA ASP A 114 -4.85 -7.50 3.80
C ASP A 114 -4.33 -8.32 5.00
N VAL A 115 -3.69 -7.68 5.98
CA VAL A 115 -3.23 -8.36 7.19
C VAL A 115 -4.36 -8.85 8.09
N VAL A 116 -5.57 -8.31 7.94
CA VAL A 116 -6.76 -8.72 8.70
C VAL A 116 -7.83 -9.40 7.83
N VAL A 117 -7.62 -9.46 6.51
CA VAL A 117 -8.58 -10.07 5.56
C VAL A 117 -8.35 -11.59 5.52
N ASP A 118 -9.34 -12.37 5.99
CA ASP A 118 -9.31 -13.84 5.93
C ASP A 118 -10.03 -14.42 4.68
N GLY A 119 -10.75 -13.56 3.95
CA GLY A 119 -11.50 -13.92 2.74
C GLY A 119 -12.76 -14.74 2.99
N ARG A 120 -13.19 -14.91 4.24
CA ARG A 120 -14.38 -15.71 4.62
C ARG A 120 -15.54 -14.86 5.06
N MET A 121 -15.23 -13.82 5.83
CA MET A 121 -16.25 -12.93 6.39
C MET A 121 -16.08 -11.52 5.81
N PRO A 122 -17.20 -10.81 5.54
CA PRO A 122 -17.13 -9.41 5.20
C PRO A 122 -16.60 -8.60 6.38
N ILE A 123 -15.83 -7.57 6.07
CA ILE A 123 -15.39 -6.56 7.03
C ILE A 123 -16.18 -5.29 6.73
N VAL A 124 -16.95 -4.83 7.71
CA VAL A 124 -17.75 -3.60 7.61
C VAL A 124 -17.29 -2.67 8.71
N ASP A 125 -16.80 -1.49 8.33
CA ASP A 125 -16.26 -0.45 9.21
C ASP A 125 -15.22 -0.99 10.21
N GLY A 126 -14.33 -1.87 9.68
CA GLY A 126 -13.27 -2.50 10.47
C GLY A 126 -12.27 -1.49 11.03
N ASP A 127 -11.85 -1.67 12.26
CA ASP A 127 -10.83 -0.88 12.92
C ASP A 127 -9.62 -1.73 13.38
N GLU A 128 -8.68 -1.12 14.09
CA GLU A 128 -7.44 -1.76 14.53
C GLU A 128 -7.65 -2.83 15.62
N SER A 129 -8.86 -3.01 16.14
CA SER A 129 -9.21 -4.11 17.06
C SER A 129 -9.37 -5.46 16.34
N LEU A 130 -9.50 -5.44 15.00
CA LEU A 130 -9.58 -6.65 14.20
C LEU A 130 -8.32 -7.51 14.39
N PRO A 131 -8.49 -8.81 14.73
CA PRO A 131 -7.34 -9.71 14.88
C PRO A 131 -6.76 -10.10 13.52
N TYR A 132 -5.51 -10.52 13.51
CA TYR A 132 -4.98 -11.26 12.38
C TYR A 132 -5.79 -12.56 12.15
N PRO A 133 -5.88 -13.04 10.89
CA PRO A 133 -6.55 -14.31 10.59
C PRO A 133 -6.03 -15.46 11.47
N ALA A 134 -6.94 -16.24 12.05
CA ALA A 134 -6.59 -17.41 12.88
C ALA A 134 -5.77 -18.46 12.12
N ARG A 135 -5.94 -18.52 10.79
CA ARG A 135 -5.11 -19.31 9.90
C ARG A 135 -4.46 -18.38 8.89
N MET A 136 -3.16 -18.56 8.68
CA MET A 136 -2.42 -17.77 7.69
C MET A 136 -3.11 -17.85 6.32
N PRO A 137 -3.29 -16.72 5.64
CA PRO A 137 -3.86 -16.69 4.29
C PRO A 137 -3.08 -17.60 3.32
N PRO A 138 -3.74 -18.19 2.33
CA PRO A 138 -3.08 -19.05 1.35
C PRO A 138 -2.16 -18.26 0.40
N ASP A 139 -2.46 -16.98 0.17
CA ASP A 139 -1.62 -16.14 -0.67
C ASP A 139 -0.36 -15.70 0.07
N ALA A 140 0.76 -15.68 -0.67
CA ALA A 140 2.08 -15.40 -0.09
C ALA A 140 2.26 -13.92 0.27
N TYR A 141 1.56 -13.02 -0.42
CA TYR A 141 1.62 -11.59 -0.16
C TYR A 141 1.06 -11.24 1.21
N SER A 142 -0.23 -11.56 1.47
CA SER A 142 -0.88 -11.28 2.76
C SER A 142 -0.12 -11.94 3.93
N ARG A 143 0.35 -13.19 3.73
CA ARG A 143 1.19 -13.88 4.71
C ARG A 143 2.46 -13.10 5.04
N SER A 144 3.19 -12.66 4.00
CA SER A 144 4.43 -11.90 4.20
C SER A 144 4.20 -10.57 4.89
N LYS A 145 3.08 -9.87 4.58
CA LYS A 145 2.70 -8.62 5.23
C LYS A 145 2.35 -8.81 6.71
N ILE A 146 1.64 -9.89 7.07
CA ILE A 146 1.34 -10.23 8.49
C ILE A 146 2.65 -10.46 9.26
N ILE A 147 3.58 -11.24 8.71
CA ILE A 147 4.87 -11.51 9.37
C ILE A 147 5.68 -10.24 9.55
N ALA A 148 5.81 -9.43 8.49
CA ALA A 148 6.55 -8.18 8.52
C ALA A 148 5.94 -7.17 9.50
N GLU A 149 4.62 -7.02 9.52
CA GLU A 149 3.95 -6.12 10.46
C GLU A 149 4.18 -6.53 11.92
N LYS A 150 4.05 -7.82 12.22
CA LYS A 150 4.35 -8.33 13.57
C LYS A 150 5.79 -8.06 13.97
N MET A 151 6.75 -8.19 13.05
CA MET A 151 8.15 -7.87 13.31
C MET A 151 8.35 -6.37 13.59
N MET A 152 7.71 -5.51 12.80
CA MET A 152 7.80 -4.05 12.98
C MET A 152 7.23 -3.60 14.32
N LEU A 153 6.06 -4.13 14.70
CA LEU A 153 5.44 -3.82 16.00
C LEU A 153 6.27 -4.37 17.19
N ALA A 154 6.87 -5.56 17.01
CA ALA A 154 7.72 -6.16 18.04
C ALA A 154 9.09 -5.46 18.19
N ALA A 155 9.54 -4.72 17.19
CA ALA A 155 10.81 -3.97 17.21
C ALA A 155 10.69 -2.63 17.98
N ASP A 156 9.45 -2.21 18.30
CA ASP A 156 9.24 -0.98 19.06
C ASP A 156 9.93 -1.03 20.43
N SER A 157 10.73 -0.02 20.67
CA SER A 157 11.56 0.08 21.89
C SER A 157 12.03 1.52 22.10
N PRO A 158 12.61 1.85 23.27
CA PRO A 158 13.25 3.15 23.46
C PRO A 158 14.36 3.48 22.47
N ALA A 159 14.98 2.47 21.86
CA ALA A 159 16.04 2.63 20.87
C ALA A 159 15.52 2.78 19.42
N LEU A 160 14.32 2.30 19.13
CA LEU A 160 13.70 2.36 17.82
C LEU A 160 12.18 2.47 17.95
N CYS A 161 11.63 3.68 17.83
CA CYS A 161 10.18 3.88 17.80
C CYS A 161 9.64 3.47 16.45
N THR A 162 8.67 2.56 16.41
CA THR A 162 8.05 2.06 15.18
C THR A 162 6.59 2.46 15.08
N CYS A 163 6.11 2.65 13.84
CA CYS A 163 4.70 2.86 13.54
C CYS A 163 4.34 2.15 12.24
N VAL A 164 3.17 1.52 12.23
CA VAL A 164 2.68 0.76 11.08
C VAL A 164 1.45 1.45 10.50
N LEU A 165 1.43 1.66 9.19
CA LEU A 165 0.26 2.15 8.48
C LEU A 165 -0.32 1.02 7.61
N ARG A 166 -1.63 0.81 7.70
CA ARG A 166 -2.43 -0.17 6.93
C ARG A 166 -3.28 0.57 5.90
N PRO A 167 -2.73 0.97 4.74
CA PRO A 167 -3.55 1.57 3.70
C PRO A 167 -4.61 0.57 3.23
N VAL A 168 -5.79 1.10 2.90
CA VAL A 168 -6.83 0.38 2.17
C VAL A 168 -6.54 0.35 0.67
N GLY A 169 -7.50 0.09 -0.20
CA GLY A 169 -7.29 0.06 -1.64
C GLY A 169 -6.69 1.36 -2.17
N MET A 170 -5.36 1.40 -2.31
CA MET A 170 -4.65 2.60 -2.79
C MET A 170 -4.83 2.80 -4.29
N TYR A 171 -5.02 4.07 -4.69
CA TYR A 171 -5.05 4.48 -6.09
C TYR A 171 -4.36 5.82 -6.30
N GLY A 172 -4.05 6.15 -7.56
CA GLY A 172 -3.44 7.44 -7.90
C GLY A 172 -2.50 7.36 -9.11
N PRO A 173 -1.74 8.44 -9.39
CA PRO A 173 -0.67 8.42 -10.36
C PRO A 173 0.34 7.30 -10.07
N HIS A 174 0.82 6.62 -11.11
CA HIS A 174 1.74 5.47 -11.04
C HIS A 174 1.15 4.18 -10.45
N ASP A 175 -0.18 4.10 -10.29
CA ASP A 175 -0.84 2.87 -9.86
C ASP A 175 -0.88 1.82 -10.99
N LYS A 176 -0.07 0.79 -10.83
CA LYS A 176 0.00 -0.36 -11.74
C LYS A 176 -0.91 -1.51 -11.33
N TYR A 177 -1.48 -1.47 -10.12
CA TYR A 177 -2.14 -2.61 -9.51
C TYR A 177 -3.65 -2.43 -9.41
N HIS A 178 -4.14 -1.41 -8.74
CA HIS A 178 -5.57 -1.22 -8.51
C HIS A 178 -6.28 -0.67 -9.76
N LEU A 179 -6.00 0.56 -10.16
CA LEU A 179 -6.50 1.14 -11.41
C LEU A 179 -5.92 0.40 -12.63
N GLY A 180 -4.62 0.12 -12.63
CA GLY A 180 -3.91 -0.45 -13.75
C GLY A 180 -4.45 -1.81 -14.18
N ASN A 181 -4.82 -2.70 -13.25
CA ASN A 181 -5.39 -4.01 -13.57
C ASN A 181 -6.75 -3.90 -14.26
N VAL A 182 -7.67 -3.09 -13.70
CA VAL A 182 -9.03 -2.93 -14.26
C VAL A 182 -8.97 -2.25 -15.62
N ILE A 183 -8.21 -1.18 -15.77
CA ILE A 183 -8.01 -0.46 -17.03
C ILE A 183 -7.34 -1.37 -18.07
N GLY A 184 -6.32 -2.13 -17.66
CA GLY A 184 -5.64 -3.10 -18.54
C GLY A 184 -6.58 -4.20 -19.05
N MET A 185 -7.53 -4.67 -18.24
CA MET A 185 -8.57 -5.61 -18.66
C MET A 185 -9.55 -4.94 -19.63
N ALA A 186 -10.02 -3.73 -19.34
CA ALA A 186 -10.92 -2.99 -20.20
C ALA A 186 -10.31 -2.69 -21.58
N ARG A 187 -9.01 -2.32 -21.64
CA ARG A 187 -8.27 -2.14 -22.91
C ARG A 187 -8.18 -3.43 -23.74
N LYS A 188 -8.22 -4.60 -23.10
CA LYS A 188 -8.28 -5.91 -23.77
C LYS A 188 -9.70 -6.36 -24.13
N GLY A 189 -10.71 -5.49 -23.96
CA GLY A 189 -12.10 -5.79 -24.25
C GLY A 189 -12.80 -6.65 -23.17
N VAL A 190 -12.16 -6.91 -22.04
CA VAL A 190 -12.79 -7.61 -20.91
C VAL A 190 -13.66 -6.62 -20.15
N SER A 191 -14.99 -6.78 -20.25
CA SER A 191 -15.97 -5.87 -19.69
C SER A 191 -17.04 -6.65 -18.89
N LEU A 192 -16.59 -7.27 -17.79
CA LEU A 192 -17.44 -8.06 -16.90
C LEU A 192 -17.27 -7.61 -15.45
N ARG A 193 -18.38 -7.53 -14.71
CA ARG A 193 -18.40 -7.34 -13.25
C ARG A 193 -18.34 -8.69 -12.57
N LEU A 194 -17.65 -8.75 -11.44
CA LEU A 194 -17.69 -9.91 -10.54
C LEU A 194 -18.66 -9.60 -9.40
N GLY A 195 -19.46 -10.58 -9.01
CA GLY A 195 -20.45 -10.44 -7.96
C GLY A 195 -21.72 -9.71 -8.41
N ASN A 196 -22.57 -9.36 -7.46
CA ASN A 196 -23.86 -8.68 -7.67
C ASN A 196 -23.75 -7.14 -7.61
N GLY A 197 -22.56 -6.59 -7.41
CA GLY A 197 -22.33 -5.15 -7.31
C GLY A 197 -22.64 -4.53 -5.94
N THR A 198 -22.91 -5.33 -4.90
CA THR A 198 -23.25 -4.81 -3.56
C THR A 198 -22.05 -4.71 -2.62
N ALA A 199 -20.97 -5.44 -2.89
CA ALA A 199 -19.75 -5.39 -2.07
C ALA A 199 -19.13 -3.98 -2.10
N ARG A 200 -18.75 -3.46 -0.95
CA ARG A 200 -18.21 -2.12 -0.76
C ARG A 200 -16.75 -2.16 -0.29
N PHE A 201 -16.01 -1.17 -0.74
CA PHE A 201 -14.57 -1.06 -0.47
C PHE A 201 -14.23 0.35 -0.04
N SER A 202 -13.33 0.46 0.93
CA SER A 202 -12.66 1.70 1.26
C SER A 202 -11.48 1.93 0.31
N HIS A 203 -11.32 3.17 -0.14
CA HIS A 203 -10.23 3.58 -1.01
C HIS A 203 -9.39 4.66 -0.34
N ALA A 204 -8.13 4.78 -0.74
CA ALA A 204 -7.24 5.84 -0.29
C ALA A 204 -6.37 6.35 -1.44
N PHE A 205 -6.38 7.65 -1.67
CA PHE A 205 -5.52 8.28 -2.65
C PHE A 205 -4.06 8.28 -2.16
N SER A 206 -3.12 7.93 -3.04
CA SER A 206 -1.72 7.73 -2.66
C SER A 206 -1.08 8.94 -1.96
N GLU A 207 -1.46 10.17 -2.31
CA GLU A 207 -0.96 11.38 -1.65
C GLU A 207 -1.55 11.60 -0.25
N ASN A 208 -2.79 11.16 0.00
CA ASN A 208 -3.39 11.15 1.33
C ASN A 208 -2.70 10.10 2.22
N VAL A 209 -2.40 8.92 1.67
CA VAL A 209 -1.63 7.90 2.38
C VAL A 209 -0.20 8.40 2.67
N ALA A 210 0.44 9.09 1.73
CA ALA A 210 1.74 9.71 1.94
C ALA A 210 1.70 10.74 3.08
N HIS A 211 0.64 11.56 3.13
CA HIS A 211 0.44 12.51 4.23
C HIS A 211 0.38 11.81 5.59
N ALA A 212 -0.34 10.69 5.69
CA ALA A 212 -0.37 9.89 6.91
C ALA A 212 1.02 9.38 7.33
N HIS A 213 1.88 8.98 6.37
CA HIS A 213 3.26 8.57 6.65
C HIS A 213 4.10 9.72 7.20
N VAL A 214 3.96 10.91 6.63
CA VAL A 214 4.66 12.10 7.12
C VAL A 214 4.19 12.46 8.53
N LEU A 215 2.90 12.44 8.80
CA LEU A 215 2.34 12.68 10.14
C LEU A 215 2.83 11.65 11.16
N ALA A 216 2.82 10.36 10.80
CA ALA A 216 3.31 9.30 11.67
C ALA A 216 4.80 9.52 12.00
N ALA A 217 5.63 9.80 11.00
CA ALA A 217 7.05 10.07 11.18
C ALA A 217 7.32 11.26 12.12
N GLN A 218 6.53 12.33 11.99
CA GLN A 218 6.64 13.53 12.85
C GLN A 218 6.18 13.30 14.30
N LYS A 219 5.26 12.34 14.51
CA LYS A 219 4.72 12.01 15.84
C LYS A 219 5.55 10.96 16.58
N LEU A 220 6.41 10.20 15.86
CA LEU A 220 7.26 9.20 16.50
C LEU A 220 8.32 9.85 17.39
N ALA A 221 8.25 9.52 18.68
CA ALA A 221 9.25 9.88 19.66
C ALA A 221 9.18 8.87 20.84
N PRO A 222 10.25 8.62 21.58
CA PRO A 222 10.22 7.73 22.72
C PRO A 222 9.09 8.07 23.70
N GLY A 223 8.21 7.08 23.96
CA GLY A 223 7.05 7.24 24.83
C GLY A 223 5.82 7.90 24.18
N ALA A 224 5.87 8.26 22.91
CA ALA A 224 4.71 8.78 22.20
C ALA A 224 3.64 7.70 22.00
N VAL A 225 2.37 8.09 22.01
CA VAL A 225 1.21 7.18 21.85
C VAL A 225 1.23 6.39 20.54
N VAL A 226 1.93 6.91 19.54
CA VAL A 226 2.02 6.31 18.20
C VAL A 226 3.05 5.19 18.09
N CYS A 227 3.97 5.07 19.08
CA CYS A 227 5.01 4.05 19.07
C CYS A 227 4.39 2.66 19.30
N GLY A 228 4.82 1.68 18.50
CA GLY A 228 4.31 0.31 18.56
C GLY A 228 2.85 0.16 18.09
N GLN A 229 2.30 1.15 17.35
CA GLN A 229 0.91 1.15 16.93
C GLN A 229 0.74 0.90 15.44
N ALA A 230 -0.41 0.30 15.08
CA ALA A 230 -0.88 0.18 13.71
C ALA A 230 -2.10 1.08 13.48
N TYR A 231 -2.26 1.61 12.25
CA TYR A 231 -3.33 2.53 11.86
C TYR A 231 -3.87 2.19 10.49
N PHE A 232 -5.19 2.06 10.36
CA PHE A 232 -5.84 2.07 9.05
C PHE A 232 -5.83 3.49 8.48
N ILE A 233 -5.58 3.57 7.16
CA ILE A 233 -5.57 4.85 6.44
C ILE A 233 -6.52 4.72 5.25
N CYS A 234 -7.58 5.52 5.26
CA CYS A 234 -8.58 5.61 4.21
C CYS A 234 -8.99 7.06 3.94
N ASP A 235 -9.57 7.31 2.79
CA ASP A 235 -10.15 8.62 2.46
C ASP A 235 -11.54 8.78 3.10
N HIS A 236 -11.98 10.02 3.28
CA HIS A 236 -13.22 10.35 4.00
C HIS A 236 -14.43 10.46 3.04
N TYR A 237 -14.62 9.50 2.16
CA TYR A 237 -15.83 9.38 1.36
C TYR A 237 -16.46 7.99 1.51
N PRO A 238 -17.77 7.85 1.22
CA PRO A 238 -18.46 6.58 1.41
C PRO A 238 -17.80 5.45 0.63
N ALA A 239 -17.68 4.30 1.27
CA ALA A 239 -17.25 3.07 0.61
C ALA A 239 -18.25 2.68 -0.47
N GLU A 240 -17.76 2.28 -1.63
CA GLU A 240 -18.54 1.97 -2.81
C GLU A 240 -18.11 0.66 -3.47
N ASN A 241 -18.90 0.17 -4.42
CA ASN A 241 -18.51 -1.00 -5.18
C ASN A 241 -17.29 -0.69 -6.08
N LEU A 242 -16.37 -1.63 -6.21
CA LEU A 242 -15.16 -1.46 -7.03
C LEU A 242 -15.48 -1.00 -8.46
N PHE A 243 -16.51 -1.57 -9.09
CA PHE A 243 -16.84 -1.23 -10.47
C PHE A 243 -17.49 0.15 -10.60
N ASP A 244 -18.23 0.58 -9.58
CA ASP A 244 -18.82 1.92 -9.53
C ASP A 244 -17.73 2.96 -9.26
N PHE A 245 -16.75 2.66 -8.40
CA PHE A 245 -15.54 3.46 -8.22
C PHE A 245 -14.74 3.59 -9.53
N MET A 246 -14.63 2.52 -10.30
CA MET A 246 -13.84 2.50 -11.55
C MET A 246 -14.57 3.15 -12.75
N GLU A 247 -15.91 3.22 -12.73
CA GLU A 247 -16.69 3.70 -13.88
C GLU A 247 -16.30 5.12 -14.33
N PRO A 248 -16.09 6.14 -13.48
CA PRO A 248 -15.64 7.46 -13.90
C PRO A 248 -14.29 7.42 -14.65
N PHE A 249 -13.35 6.59 -14.21
CA PHE A 249 -12.04 6.45 -14.87
C PHE A 249 -12.18 5.81 -16.25
N LEU A 250 -12.98 4.76 -16.38
CA LEU A 250 -13.24 4.10 -17.66
C LEU A 250 -13.92 5.06 -18.63
N ARG A 251 -14.90 5.85 -18.19
CA ARG A 251 -15.53 6.90 -19.01
C ARG A 251 -14.52 7.95 -19.49
N ALA A 252 -13.68 8.43 -18.57
CA ALA A 252 -12.67 9.45 -18.89
C ALA A 252 -11.62 8.95 -19.90
N LEU A 253 -11.44 7.63 -20.01
CA LEU A 253 -10.49 6.99 -20.95
C LEU A 253 -11.17 6.40 -22.20
N ASP A 254 -12.46 6.64 -22.42
CA ASP A 254 -13.27 6.09 -23.52
C ASP A 254 -13.24 4.55 -23.58
N LEU A 255 -13.17 3.91 -22.40
CA LEU A 255 -13.09 2.45 -22.28
C LEU A 255 -14.46 1.82 -21.98
N PRO A 256 -14.66 0.54 -22.37
CA PRO A 256 -15.91 -0.17 -22.13
C PRO A 256 -16.25 -0.27 -20.64
N ILE A 257 -17.49 0.09 -20.26
CA ILE A 257 -17.99 -0.02 -18.89
C ILE A 257 -18.58 -1.41 -18.69
N PRO A 258 -18.15 -2.16 -17.67
CA PRO A 258 -18.71 -3.47 -17.36
C PRO A 258 -20.18 -3.36 -16.94
N ARG A 259 -21.10 -3.93 -17.73
CA ARG A 259 -22.55 -3.93 -17.45
C ARG A 259 -23.09 -5.31 -17.13
N ARG A 260 -22.40 -6.39 -17.54
CA ARG A 260 -22.78 -7.78 -17.28
C ARG A 260 -22.05 -8.31 -16.06
N SER A 261 -22.79 -8.98 -15.16
CA SER A 261 -22.24 -9.53 -13.93
C SER A 261 -22.16 -11.05 -13.98
N ILE A 262 -21.09 -11.59 -13.39
CA ILE A 262 -20.98 -13.02 -13.08
C ILE A 262 -21.30 -13.18 -11.58
N PRO A 263 -22.30 -13.98 -11.17
CA PRO A 263 -22.60 -14.21 -9.77
C PRO A 263 -21.39 -14.74 -8.99
N TYR A 264 -21.22 -14.32 -7.72
CA TYR A 264 -20.07 -14.65 -6.87
C TYR A 264 -19.73 -16.14 -6.88
N ARG A 265 -20.72 -17.03 -6.63
CA ARG A 265 -20.49 -18.48 -6.58
C ARG A 265 -19.94 -19.04 -7.89
N LEU A 266 -20.45 -18.56 -9.03
CA LEU A 266 -19.99 -18.96 -10.35
C LEU A 266 -18.59 -18.40 -10.61
N ALA A 267 -18.36 -17.11 -10.31
CA ALA A 267 -17.04 -16.49 -10.45
C ALA A 267 -15.98 -17.23 -9.60
N TYR A 268 -16.33 -17.60 -8.36
CA TYR A 268 -15.45 -18.33 -7.47
C TYR A 268 -15.11 -19.74 -7.99
N ALA A 269 -16.10 -20.47 -8.50
CA ALA A 269 -15.90 -21.80 -9.09
C ALA A 269 -15.04 -21.74 -10.36
N LEU A 270 -15.30 -20.76 -11.24
CA LEU A 270 -14.51 -20.52 -12.44
C LEU A 270 -13.07 -20.10 -12.09
N ALA A 271 -12.89 -19.29 -11.06
CA ALA A 271 -11.58 -18.89 -10.58
C ALA A 271 -10.79 -20.08 -10.00
N ALA A 272 -11.46 -20.96 -9.25
CA ALA A 272 -10.85 -22.19 -8.73
C ALA A 272 -10.39 -23.11 -9.88
N PHE A 273 -11.19 -23.24 -10.93
CA PHE A 273 -10.79 -23.98 -12.13
C PHE A 273 -9.64 -23.30 -12.87
N ALA A 274 -9.69 -21.95 -13.02
CA ALA A 274 -8.63 -21.18 -13.66
C ALA A 274 -7.28 -21.34 -12.95
N GLU A 275 -7.25 -21.43 -11.63
CA GLU A 275 -6.03 -21.68 -10.85
C GLU A 275 -5.35 -23.02 -11.21
N ILE A 276 -6.12 -24.01 -11.69
CA ILE A 276 -5.60 -25.33 -12.10
C ILE A 276 -5.06 -25.26 -13.53
N VAL A 277 -5.83 -24.69 -14.47
CA VAL A 277 -5.50 -24.73 -15.91
C VAL A 277 -4.61 -23.54 -16.35
N ALA A 278 -4.64 -22.44 -15.62
CA ALA A 278 -3.90 -21.20 -15.90
C ALA A 278 -3.40 -20.56 -14.61
N PRO A 279 -2.44 -21.17 -13.89
CA PRO A 279 -2.04 -20.78 -12.53
C PRO A 279 -1.48 -19.35 -12.41
N PHE A 280 -1.15 -18.73 -13.56
CA PHE A 280 -0.68 -17.33 -13.63
C PHE A 280 -1.77 -16.37 -14.12
N SER A 281 -3.05 -16.75 -14.05
CA SER A 281 -4.18 -15.87 -14.37
C SER A 281 -4.46 -14.91 -13.25
N ASN A 282 -4.68 -13.62 -13.59
CA ASN A 282 -5.17 -12.63 -12.64
C ASN A 282 -6.61 -12.93 -12.18
N PHE A 283 -7.32 -13.80 -12.87
CA PHE A 283 -8.63 -14.30 -12.47
C PHE A 283 -8.44 -15.54 -11.58
N ASN A 284 -8.44 -15.33 -10.27
CA ASN A 284 -8.25 -16.35 -9.24
C ASN A 284 -9.18 -16.09 -8.05
N ARG A 285 -9.28 -17.04 -7.13
CA ARG A 285 -10.20 -16.91 -5.97
C ARG A 285 -9.92 -15.69 -5.11
N PHE A 286 -8.65 -15.30 -4.94
CA PHE A 286 -8.28 -14.11 -4.19
C PHE A 286 -8.88 -12.85 -4.85
N ALA A 287 -8.70 -12.68 -6.16
CA ALA A 287 -9.28 -11.56 -6.90
C ALA A 287 -10.83 -11.52 -6.81
N VAL A 288 -11.48 -12.68 -6.84
CA VAL A 288 -12.95 -12.78 -6.70
C VAL A 288 -13.39 -12.35 -5.29
N ILE A 289 -12.69 -12.79 -4.24
CA ILE A 289 -12.96 -12.39 -2.85
C ILE A 289 -12.77 -10.88 -2.71
N GLN A 290 -11.63 -10.36 -3.17
CA GLN A 290 -11.27 -8.94 -3.13
C GLN A 290 -12.24 -8.03 -3.90
N THR A 291 -13.10 -8.57 -4.77
CA THR A 291 -14.08 -7.80 -5.54
C THR A 291 -15.54 -8.05 -5.17
N CYS A 292 -15.82 -9.12 -4.40
CA CYS A 292 -17.18 -9.55 -4.13
C CYS A 292 -17.58 -9.59 -2.66
N VAL A 293 -16.62 -9.35 -1.74
CA VAL A 293 -16.84 -9.36 -0.28
C VAL A 293 -16.53 -7.97 0.26
N ASP A 294 -17.34 -7.46 1.19
CA ASP A 294 -17.13 -6.14 1.78
C ASP A 294 -15.79 -6.04 2.51
N HIS A 295 -15.04 -4.99 2.20
CA HIS A 295 -13.81 -4.63 2.88
C HIS A 295 -13.82 -3.12 3.15
N THR A 296 -14.57 -2.70 4.16
CA THR A 296 -14.62 -1.30 4.59
C THR A 296 -13.95 -1.10 5.93
N PHE A 297 -13.23 -0.01 6.07
CA PHE A 297 -12.44 0.31 7.24
C PHE A 297 -12.65 1.75 7.67
N VAL A 298 -12.38 2.03 8.95
CA VAL A 298 -12.42 3.36 9.53
C VAL A 298 -11.05 3.77 10.04
N ASP A 299 -10.74 5.05 9.96
CA ASP A 299 -9.45 5.65 10.35
C ASP A 299 -9.54 6.46 11.64
N GLY A 300 -10.53 6.19 12.47
CA GLY A 300 -10.79 6.93 13.72
C GLY A 300 -9.58 7.03 14.63
N LYS A 301 -8.76 5.98 14.71
CA LYS A 301 -7.51 5.95 15.47
C LYS A 301 -6.45 6.86 14.85
N ALA A 302 -6.28 6.82 13.52
CA ALA A 302 -5.33 7.70 12.82
C ALA A 302 -5.71 9.18 12.95
N ARG A 303 -7.00 9.51 12.85
CA ARG A 303 -7.48 10.88 13.09
C ARG A 303 -7.14 11.37 14.48
N ARG A 304 -7.39 10.56 15.51
CA ARG A 304 -7.15 10.94 16.89
C ARG A 304 -5.66 11.08 17.22
N ASP A 305 -4.85 10.08 16.87
CA ASP A 305 -3.48 9.96 17.35
C ASP A 305 -2.48 10.68 16.42
N LEU A 306 -2.68 10.58 15.09
CA LEU A 306 -1.84 11.23 14.10
C LEU A 306 -2.33 12.64 13.72
N GLY A 307 -3.60 12.96 13.97
CA GLY A 307 -4.25 14.15 13.41
C GLY A 307 -4.50 14.00 11.90
N TYR A 308 -4.65 12.75 11.42
CA TYR A 308 -4.82 12.48 10.00
C TYR A 308 -6.15 13.02 9.47
N SER A 309 -6.07 13.66 8.31
CA SER A 309 -7.20 13.99 7.44
C SER A 309 -6.69 13.98 6.00
N PRO A 310 -7.47 13.49 5.04
CA PRO A 310 -7.12 13.61 3.63
C PRO A 310 -6.86 15.06 3.23
N ILE A 311 -5.76 15.29 2.51
CA ILE A 311 -5.34 16.62 2.03
C ILE A 311 -5.72 16.86 0.57
N VAL A 312 -6.11 15.82 -0.14
CA VAL A 312 -6.55 15.86 -1.53
C VAL A 312 -7.99 15.38 -1.59
N SER A 313 -8.89 16.17 -2.19
CA SER A 313 -10.29 15.80 -2.36
C SER A 313 -10.46 14.65 -3.37
N ARG A 314 -11.63 14.01 -3.36
CA ARG A 314 -11.97 12.94 -4.32
C ARG A 314 -11.90 13.43 -5.77
N GLU A 315 -12.42 14.63 -6.02
CA GLU A 315 -12.44 15.24 -7.36
C GLU A 315 -11.03 15.49 -7.87
N GLU A 316 -10.18 16.06 -7.03
CA GLU A 316 -8.78 16.33 -7.38
C GLU A 316 -7.98 15.03 -7.55
N ALA A 317 -8.19 14.04 -6.70
CA ALA A 317 -7.59 12.71 -6.81
C ALA A 317 -7.96 12.03 -8.13
N PHE A 318 -9.24 12.13 -8.54
CA PHE A 318 -9.71 11.65 -9.83
C PHE A 318 -9.01 12.37 -10.99
N LEU A 319 -8.97 13.69 -10.98
CA LEU A 319 -8.34 14.49 -12.05
C LEU A 319 -6.86 14.14 -12.23
N ARG A 320 -6.09 14.09 -11.13
CA ARG A 320 -4.65 13.73 -11.16
C ARG A 320 -4.44 12.31 -11.67
N SER A 321 -5.28 11.36 -11.26
CA SER A 321 -5.20 9.98 -11.71
C SER A 321 -5.49 9.86 -13.20
N VAL A 322 -6.55 10.52 -13.71
CA VAL A 322 -6.90 10.52 -15.14
C VAL A 322 -5.80 11.19 -15.98
N GLN A 323 -5.25 12.31 -15.52
CA GLN A 323 -4.15 12.98 -16.20
C GLN A 323 -2.94 12.04 -16.38
N TRP A 324 -2.58 11.31 -15.32
CA TRP A 324 -1.50 10.32 -15.40
C TRP A 324 -1.85 9.16 -16.33
N LEU A 325 -3.07 8.61 -16.25
CA LEU A 325 -3.53 7.49 -17.08
C LEU A 325 -3.58 7.82 -18.58
N ARG A 326 -3.70 9.09 -18.95
CA ARG A 326 -3.62 9.61 -20.33
C ARG A 326 -2.19 9.89 -20.79
N SER A 327 -1.23 9.93 -19.87
CA SER A 327 0.17 10.22 -20.21
C SER A 327 0.85 9.01 -20.89
N PRO A 328 1.88 9.23 -21.74
CA PRO A 328 2.67 8.14 -22.32
C PRO A 328 3.36 7.26 -21.28
N GLN A 329 3.56 7.76 -20.06
CA GLN A 329 4.21 7.03 -18.96
C GLN A 329 3.31 5.96 -18.33
N SER A 330 2.00 5.96 -18.60
CA SER A 330 1.03 4.98 -18.11
C SER A 330 0.91 3.74 -19.00
N MET A 331 1.49 3.77 -20.19
CA MET A 331 1.53 2.68 -21.17
C MET A 331 2.83 1.91 -21.02
#